data_9481b3d1342cf22f0c647b776e3160ce
#
_entry.id   9481b3d1342cf22f0c647b776e3160ce
#
_cell.length_a   1.000
_cell.length_b   1.000
_cell.length_c   1.000
_cell.angle_alpha   90.00
_cell.angle_beta   90.00
_cell.angle_gamma   90.00
#
_symmetry.space_group_name_H-M   'P 1'
#
loop_
_entity.id
_entity.type
_entity.pdbx_description
1 polymer ?
#
loop_
_entity_poly.entity_id
_entity_poly.type
_entity_poly.pdbx_seq_one_letter_code
_entity_poly.pdbx_strand_id
1 'polypeptide(L)'
;MTISLREIDAKNFHQCLKLKVADGQENYVADNAVSIAESKIFPYLIPLAVYAEEEIVGFAMYGRDTETGNFWLVRLMIDASQQGKGYGKRATRAVIKKLKEEFDCQEIFLSFVPQNVGAEKMYSSLGFERTGETDEDGEIIMCFNSTDNGQLTTDN
;
A
#
# COMPACT_ATOMS: atom_id res chain seq x y z
N MET A 1 -6.01 -15.34 -10.48
CA MET A 1 -6.97 -14.38 -9.86
C MET A 1 -6.46 -12.95 -10.03
N THR A 2 -7.32 -12.09 -10.53
CA THR A 2 -6.93 -10.73 -10.88
C THR A 2 -7.11 -9.78 -9.69
N ILE A 3 -6.06 -9.02 -9.37
CA ILE A 3 -6.14 -7.91 -8.42
C ILE A 3 -6.32 -6.62 -9.20
N SER A 4 -7.27 -5.80 -8.77
CA SER A 4 -7.46 -4.47 -9.34
C SER A 4 -7.59 -3.43 -8.24
N LEU A 5 -7.23 -2.21 -8.57
CA LEU A 5 -7.33 -1.05 -7.67
C LEU A 5 -8.44 -0.16 -8.21
N ARG A 6 -9.38 0.19 -7.35
CA ARG A 6 -10.53 1.03 -7.74
C ARG A 6 -10.68 2.19 -6.77
N GLU A 7 -11.08 3.32 -7.29
CA GLU A 7 -11.34 4.49 -6.45
C GLU A 7 -12.45 4.20 -5.45
N ILE A 8 -12.38 4.86 -4.31
CA ILE A 8 -13.44 4.78 -3.29
C ILE A 8 -14.60 5.66 -3.77
N ASP A 9 -15.78 5.09 -3.82
CA ASP A 9 -17.00 5.80 -4.25
C ASP A 9 -18.18 5.42 -3.36
N ALA A 10 -19.35 5.94 -3.69
CA ALA A 10 -20.56 5.68 -2.91
C ALA A 10 -20.95 4.21 -2.92
N LYS A 11 -20.52 3.44 -3.92
CA LYS A 11 -20.90 2.03 -4.05
C LYS A 11 -20.04 1.12 -3.17
N ASN A 12 -18.75 1.45 -2.95
CA ASN A 12 -17.84 0.58 -2.21
C ASN A 12 -17.41 1.14 -0.86
N PHE A 13 -17.79 2.38 -0.53
CA PHE A 13 -17.36 3.04 0.70
C PHE A 13 -17.68 2.22 1.96
N HIS A 14 -18.90 1.78 2.11
CA HIS A 14 -19.31 1.04 3.32
C HIS A 14 -18.58 -0.30 3.43
N GLN A 15 -18.36 -0.99 2.31
CA GLN A 15 -17.60 -2.24 2.31
C GLN A 15 -16.16 -1.99 2.73
N CYS A 16 -15.58 -0.89 2.25
CA CYS A 16 -14.22 -0.52 2.61
C CYS A 16 -14.08 -0.28 4.11
N LEU A 17 -15.06 0.35 4.74
CA LEU A 17 -15.04 0.61 6.18
C LEU A 17 -15.12 -0.67 7.02
N LYS A 18 -15.69 -1.73 6.48
CA LYS A 18 -15.86 -3.02 7.19
C LYS A 18 -14.59 -3.86 7.18
N LEU A 19 -13.64 -3.56 6.32
CA LEU A 19 -12.38 -4.29 6.26
C LEU A 19 -11.58 -4.05 7.54
N LYS A 20 -11.05 -5.11 8.13
CA LYS A 20 -10.28 -5.04 9.38
C LYS A 20 -9.07 -5.95 9.32
N VAL A 21 -7.96 -5.46 9.85
CA VAL A 21 -6.76 -6.29 9.99
C VAL A 21 -6.97 -7.39 11.03
N ALA A 22 -6.08 -8.37 11.05
CA ALA A 22 -6.13 -9.45 12.02
C ALA A 22 -5.83 -8.92 13.44
N ASP A 23 -6.29 -9.65 14.44
CA ASP A 23 -6.03 -9.30 15.84
C ASP A 23 -4.53 -9.17 16.07
N GLY A 24 -4.13 -8.12 16.75
CA GLY A 24 -2.73 -7.81 17.02
C GLY A 24 -2.07 -6.93 15.97
N GLN A 25 -2.74 -6.64 14.87
CA GLN A 25 -2.20 -5.79 13.79
C GLN A 25 -2.76 -4.37 13.80
N GLU A 26 -3.60 -4.03 14.78
CA GLU A 26 -4.34 -2.76 14.80
C GLU A 26 -3.41 -1.53 14.80
N ASN A 27 -2.19 -1.69 15.35
CA ASN A 27 -1.22 -0.60 15.41
C ASN A 27 -0.29 -0.53 14.19
N TYR A 28 -0.46 -1.44 13.22
CA TYR A 28 0.40 -1.48 12.04
C TYR A 28 -0.02 -0.49 10.96
N VAL A 29 -1.29 -0.16 10.92
CA VAL A 29 -1.85 0.73 9.90
C VAL A 29 -3.06 1.46 10.48
N ALA A 30 -3.29 2.71 10.04
CA ALA A 30 -4.46 3.46 10.46
C ALA A 30 -5.74 2.83 9.88
N ASP A 31 -6.86 3.01 10.56
CA ASP A 31 -8.16 2.55 10.07
C ASP A 31 -8.48 3.15 8.71
N ASN A 32 -9.22 2.39 7.90
CA ASN A 32 -9.64 2.89 6.58
C ASN A 32 -10.45 4.18 6.69
N ALA A 33 -11.29 4.29 7.72
CA ALA A 33 -12.06 5.52 7.95
C ALA A 33 -11.15 6.73 8.16
N VAL A 34 -10.09 6.58 8.95
CA VAL A 34 -9.10 7.65 9.18
C VAL A 34 -8.40 8.01 7.88
N SER A 35 -7.96 7.00 7.13
CA SER A 35 -7.24 7.21 5.86
C SER A 35 -8.11 7.94 4.84
N ILE A 36 -9.39 7.57 4.73
CA ILE A 36 -10.32 8.22 3.81
C ILE A 36 -10.56 9.66 4.24
N ALA A 37 -10.72 9.90 5.54
CA ALA A 37 -10.88 11.26 6.07
C ALA A 37 -9.65 12.12 5.77
N GLU A 38 -8.45 11.57 5.97
CA GLU A 38 -7.20 12.28 5.65
C GLU A 38 -7.14 12.65 4.17
N SER A 39 -7.58 11.77 3.29
CA SER A 39 -7.55 12.04 1.84
C SER A 39 -8.46 13.21 1.45
N LYS A 40 -9.49 13.49 2.23
CA LYS A 40 -10.36 14.64 2.00
C LYS A 40 -9.64 15.95 2.35
N ILE A 41 -8.84 15.93 3.41
CA ILE A 41 -8.12 17.10 3.90
C ILE A 41 -6.83 17.32 3.10
N PHE A 42 -6.15 16.23 2.75
CA PHE A 42 -4.88 16.26 2.02
C PHE A 42 -5.08 15.64 0.64
N PRO A 43 -5.39 16.45 -0.40
CA PRO A 43 -5.75 15.93 -1.73
C PRO A 43 -4.63 15.14 -2.44
N TYR A 44 -3.38 15.25 -1.98
CA TYR A 44 -2.28 14.47 -2.53
C TYR A 44 -2.31 13.00 -2.08
N LEU A 45 -3.18 12.66 -1.13
CA LEU A 45 -3.40 11.28 -0.70
C LEU A 45 -4.53 10.66 -1.51
N ILE A 46 -4.26 9.53 -2.16
CA ILE A 46 -5.22 8.87 -3.03
C ILE A 46 -5.59 7.50 -2.46
N PRO A 47 -6.81 7.35 -1.90
CA PRO A 47 -7.24 6.06 -1.35
C PRO A 47 -7.80 5.17 -2.46
N LEU A 48 -7.53 3.87 -2.35
CA LEU A 48 -7.94 2.87 -3.33
C LEU A 48 -8.47 1.62 -2.63
N ALA A 49 -9.55 1.08 -3.17
CA ALA A 49 -10.04 -0.23 -2.75
C ALA A 49 -9.28 -1.30 -3.53
N VAL A 50 -8.87 -2.36 -2.84
CA VAL A 50 -8.19 -3.51 -3.47
C VAL A 50 -9.23 -4.59 -3.68
N TYR A 51 -9.39 -5.01 -4.94
CA TYR A 51 -10.32 -6.06 -5.33
C TYR A 51 -9.58 -7.29 -5.79
N ALA A 52 -10.09 -8.46 -5.39
CA ALA A 52 -9.74 -9.73 -5.98
C ALA A 52 -10.97 -10.15 -6.79
N GLU A 53 -10.88 -10.11 -8.10
CA GLU A 53 -12.02 -10.19 -9.00
C GLU A 53 -13.04 -9.10 -8.65
N GLU A 54 -14.25 -9.44 -8.27
CA GLU A 54 -15.29 -8.47 -7.91
C GLU A 54 -15.45 -8.31 -6.39
N GLU A 55 -14.61 -8.95 -5.59
CA GLU A 55 -14.68 -8.88 -4.13
C GLU A 55 -13.65 -7.92 -3.57
N ILE A 56 -14.08 -7.03 -2.70
CA ILE A 56 -13.16 -6.11 -2.02
C ILE A 56 -12.42 -6.88 -0.91
N VAL A 57 -11.09 -6.87 -0.97
CA VAL A 57 -10.26 -7.65 -0.04
C VAL A 57 -9.31 -6.79 0.77
N GLY A 58 -9.14 -5.53 0.40
CA GLY A 58 -8.19 -4.67 1.09
C GLY A 58 -8.33 -3.21 0.71
N PHE A 59 -7.39 -2.43 1.21
CA PHE A 59 -7.34 -0.99 1.02
C PHE A 59 -5.88 -0.56 0.86
N ALA A 60 -5.64 0.37 -0.04
CA ALA A 60 -4.33 0.98 -0.22
C ALA A 60 -4.50 2.48 -0.34
N MET A 61 -3.47 3.23 0.03
CA MET A 61 -3.44 4.67 -0.19
C MET A 61 -2.03 5.06 -0.57
N TYR A 62 -1.89 5.75 -1.70
CA TYR A 62 -0.61 6.30 -2.08
C TYR A 62 -0.67 7.83 -2.02
N GLY A 63 0.49 8.45 -1.99
CA GLY A 63 0.57 9.89 -1.98
C GLY A 63 1.87 10.38 -2.56
N ARG A 64 1.90 11.66 -2.89
CA ARG A 64 3.11 12.32 -3.36
C ARG A 64 3.52 13.37 -2.34
N ASP A 65 4.73 13.24 -1.83
CA ASP A 65 5.28 14.23 -0.91
C ASP A 65 5.42 15.57 -1.64
N THR A 66 4.78 16.61 -1.12
CA THR A 66 4.76 17.92 -1.77
C THR A 66 6.10 18.64 -1.72
N GLU A 67 6.96 18.28 -0.76
CA GLU A 67 8.29 18.91 -0.62
C GLU A 67 9.33 18.22 -1.51
N THR A 68 9.35 16.89 -1.51
CA THR A 68 10.38 16.13 -2.25
C THR A 68 9.91 15.68 -3.62
N GLY A 69 8.60 15.61 -3.85
CA GLY A 69 8.03 15.04 -5.05
C GLY A 69 8.04 13.51 -5.07
N ASN A 70 8.53 12.87 -4.02
CA ASN A 70 8.59 11.42 -3.94
C ASN A 70 7.22 10.79 -3.76
N PHE A 71 7.02 9.63 -4.35
CA PHE A 71 5.79 8.86 -4.18
C PHE A 71 5.95 7.87 -3.03
N TRP A 72 4.87 7.72 -2.27
CA TRP A 72 4.82 6.84 -1.10
C TRP A 72 3.60 5.93 -1.17
N LEU A 73 3.81 4.67 -0.83
CA LEU A 73 2.70 3.79 -0.46
C LEU A 73 2.42 4.08 1.03
N VAL A 74 1.39 4.87 1.28
CA VAL A 74 1.12 5.42 2.62
C VAL A 74 0.41 4.40 3.51
N ARG A 75 -0.54 3.65 2.93
CA ARG A 75 -1.33 2.64 3.66
C ARG A 75 -1.53 1.42 2.78
N LEU A 76 -1.47 0.25 3.38
CA LEU A 76 -1.85 -1.00 2.75
C LEU A 76 -2.36 -1.95 3.83
N MET A 77 -3.56 -2.48 3.62
CA MET A 77 -4.07 -3.53 4.50
C MET A 77 -4.88 -4.52 3.69
N ILE A 78 -4.90 -5.76 4.16
CA ILE A 78 -5.77 -6.82 3.62
C ILE A 78 -6.66 -7.27 4.77
N ASP A 79 -7.94 -7.45 4.48
CA ASP A 79 -8.90 -7.90 5.48
C ASP A 79 -8.44 -9.21 6.12
N ALA A 80 -8.67 -9.34 7.43
CA ALA A 80 -8.23 -10.51 8.19
C ALA A 80 -8.67 -11.82 7.54
N SER A 81 -9.90 -11.86 7.01
CA SER A 81 -10.44 -13.05 6.38
C SER A 81 -9.77 -13.41 5.05
N GLN A 82 -8.99 -12.49 4.49
CA GLN A 82 -8.37 -12.65 3.18
C GLN A 82 -6.83 -12.70 3.24
N GLN A 83 -6.26 -12.63 4.43
CA GLN A 83 -4.80 -12.70 4.59
C GLN A 83 -4.29 -14.13 4.32
N GLY A 84 -2.99 -14.22 4.01
CA GLY A 84 -2.37 -15.51 3.73
C GLY A 84 -2.56 -16.02 2.31
N LYS A 85 -3.18 -15.24 1.44
CA LYS A 85 -3.46 -15.61 0.04
C LYS A 85 -2.59 -14.89 -0.98
N GLY A 86 -1.66 -14.06 -0.51
CA GLY A 86 -0.76 -13.30 -1.39
C GLY A 86 -1.32 -11.99 -1.92
N TYR A 87 -2.47 -11.54 -1.42
CA TYR A 87 -3.11 -10.32 -1.91
C TYR A 87 -2.32 -9.07 -1.59
N GLY A 88 -1.66 -8.99 -0.42
CA GLY A 88 -0.84 -7.84 -0.07
C GLY A 88 0.29 -7.62 -1.05
N LYS A 89 0.96 -8.68 -1.43
CA LYS A 89 2.06 -8.63 -2.41
C LYS A 89 1.55 -8.20 -3.78
N ARG A 90 0.45 -8.78 -4.22
CA ARG A 90 -0.15 -8.44 -5.52
C ARG A 90 -0.68 -7.02 -5.55
N ALA A 91 -1.28 -6.56 -4.45
CA ALA A 91 -1.77 -5.19 -4.34
C ALA A 91 -0.60 -4.20 -4.42
N THR A 92 0.51 -4.51 -3.75
CA THR A 92 1.71 -3.67 -3.81
C THR A 92 2.24 -3.59 -5.24
N ARG A 93 2.31 -4.71 -5.96
CA ARG A 93 2.70 -4.71 -7.37
C ARG A 93 1.76 -3.84 -8.22
N ALA A 94 0.47 -3.92 -7.94
CA ALA A 94 -0.51 -3.13 -8.68
C ALA A 94 -0.32 -1.63 -8.45
N VAL A 95 0.00 -1.23 -7.21
CA VAL A 95 0.31 0.18 -6.90
C VAL A 95 1.58 0.62 -7.62
N ILE A 96 2.64 -0.19 -7.57
CA ILE A 96 3.89 0.13 -8.27
C ILE A 96 3.64 0.32 -9.76
N LYS A 97 2.91 -0.60 -10.37
CA LYS A 97 2.57 -0.53 -11.79
C LYS A 97 1.79 0.75 -12.12
N LYS A 98 0.78 1.06 -11.30
CA LYS A 98 -0.03 2.26 -11.47
C LYS A 98 0.83 3.53 -11.43
N LEU A 99 1.70 3.64 -10.44
CA LEU A 99 2.56 4.82 -10.29
C LEU A 99 3.55 4.95 -11.44
N LYS A 100 4.10 3.84 -11.91
CA LYS A 100 5.01 3.86 -13.07
C LYS A 100 4.29 4.29 -14.34
N GLU A 101 3.12 3.75 -14.59
CA GLU A 101 2.37 4.03 -15.83
C GLU A 101 1.79 5.44 -15.84
N GLU A 102 1.29 5.93 -14.72
CA GLU A 102 0.61 7.23 -14.68
C GLU A 102 1.56 8.41 -14.45
N PHE A 103 2.67 8.19 -13.74
CA PHE A 103 3.55 9.28 -13.34
C PHE A 103 5.02 9.09 -13.74
N ASP A 104 5.34 8.01 -14.45
CA ASP A 104 6.72 7.65 -14.80
C ASP A 104 7.62 7.61 -13.55
N CYS A 105 7.08 7.10 -12.47
CA CYS A 105 7.70 7.10 -11.15
C CYS A 105 8.82 6.07 -11.10
N GLN A 106 10.04 6.49 -10.70
CA GLN A 106 11.20 5.61 -10.61
C GLN A 106 11.37 5.02 -9.21
N GLU A 107 11.04 5.79 -8.19
CA GLU A 107 11.23 5.38 -6.80
C GLU A 107 9.92 5.46 -6.04
N ILE A 108 9.68 4.46 -5.21
CA ILE A 108 8.49 4.42 -4.35
C ILE A 108 8.96 4.11 -2.94
N PHE A 109 8.56 4.94 -2.00
CA PHE A 109 8.91 4.80 -0.59
C PHE A 109 7.72 4.24 0.19
N LEU A 110 8.01 3.60 1.30
CA LEU A 110 7.03 3.20 2.29
C LEU A 110 7.70 3.11 3.65
N SER A 111 6.88 3.03 4.69
CA SER A 111 7.37 2.78 6.03
C SER A 111 6.48 1.77 6.73
N PHE A 112 7.03 1.10 7.74
CA PHE A 112 6.27 0.13 8.54
C PHE A 112 6.82 0.10 9.95
N VAL A 113 5.95 -0.29 10.91
CA VAL A 113 6.38 -0.42 12.30
C VAL A 113 7.36 -1.58 12.43
N PRO A 114 8.43 -1.45 13.24
CA PRO A 114 9.46 -2.50 13.33
C PRO A 114 8.93 -3.87 13.73
N GLN A 115 7.83 -3.93 14.46
CA GLN A 115 7.21 -5.19 14.88
C GLN A 115 6.55 -5.95 13.73
N ASN A 116 6.28 -5.27 12.61
CA ASN A 116 5.62 -5.89 11.46
C ASN A 116 6.63 -6.60 10.56
N VAL A 117 7.18 -7.71 11.06
CA VAL A 117 8.21 -8.50 10.38
C VAL A 117 7.68 -9.08 9.06
N GLY A 118 6.40 -9.44 9.03
CA GLY A 118 5.78 -9.97 7.80
C GLY A 118 5.77 -8.96 6.67
N ALA A 119 5.53 -7.69 6.99
CA ALA A 119 5.56 -6.62 5.99
C ALA A 119 6.96 -6.48 5.39
N GLU A 120 7.99 -6.46 6.22
CA GLU A 120 9.37 -6.35 5.74
C GLU A 120 9.71 -7.47 4.77
N LYS A 121 9.36 -8.71 5.11
CA LYS A 121 9.64 -9.87 4.25
C LYS A 121 8.92 -9.74 2.91
N MET A 122 7.67 -9.32 2.94
CA MET A 122 6.87 -9.17 1.73
C MET A 122 7.44 -8.08 0.83
N TYR A 123 7.74 -6.90 1.38
CA TYR A 123 8.30 -5.81 0.59
C TYR A 123 9.69 -6.14 0.06
N SER A 124 10.54 -6.79 0.87
CA SER A 124 11.86 -7.23 0.41
C SER A 124 11.76 -8.19 -0.76
N SER A 125 10.76 -9.08 -0.73
CA SER A 125 10.55 -10.05 -1.83
C SER A 125 10.16 -9.37 -3.14
N LEU A 126 9.67 -8.14 -3.08
CA LEU A 126 9.29 -7.33 -4.25
C LEU A 126 10.44 -6.46 -4.76
N GLY A 127 11.53 -6.36 -4.01
CA GLY A 127 12.67 -5.53 -4.39
C GLY A 127 12.82 -4.25 -3.59
N PHE A 128 12.00 -4.03 -2.58
CA PHE A 128 12.21 -2.91 -1.66
C PHE A 128 13.43 -3.17 -0.79
N GLU A 129 14.17 -2.12 -0.51
CA GLU A 129 15.35 -2.18 0.37
C GLU A 129 15.25 -1.11 1.44
N ARG A 130 15.80 -1.40 2.62
CA ARG A 130 15.85 -0.38 3.69
C ARG A 130 16.72 0.77 3.24
N THR A 131 16.26 2.00 3.52
CA THR A 131 17.05 3.20 3.22
C THR A 131 18.09 3.47 4.30
N GLY A 132 17.95 2.86 5.46
CA GLY A 132 18.77 3.14 6.63
C GLY A 132 18.18 4.23 7.52
N GLU A 133 17.06 4.80 7.14
CA GLU A 133 16.40 5.86 7.90
C GLU A 133 15.10 5.37 8.52
N THR A 134 14.64 6.08 9.54
CA THR A 134 13.33 5.90 10.16
C THR A 134 12.58 7.21 10.08
N ASP A 135 11.25 7.16 10.12
CA ASP A 135 10.44 8.36 10.14
C ASP A 135 10.29 8.91 11.58
N GLU A 136 9.49 9.96 11.72
CA GLU A 136 9.27 10.63 13.01
C GLU A 136 8.68 9.69 14.06
N ASP A 137 7.93 8.69 13.64
CA ASP A 137 7.26 7.74 14.52
C ASP A 137 8.12 6.48 14.77
N GLY A 138 9.34 6.44 14.23
CA GLY A 138 10.23 5.30 14.39
C GLY A 138 9.95 4.17 13.41
N GLU A 139 9.14 4.40 12.39
CA GLU A 139 8.88 3.39 11.36
C GLU A 139 10.07 3.25 10.42
N ILE A 140 10.33 2.04 10.00
CA ILE A 140 11.43 1.72 9.09
C ILE A 140 11.04 2.11 7.68
N ILE A 141 11.90 2.88 7.01
CA ILE A 141 11.66 3.34 5.63
C ILE A 141 12.34 2.41 4.64
N MET A 142 11.58 1.98 3.64
CA MET A 142 12.10 1.20 2.51
C MET A 142 11.83 1.93 1.20
N CYS A 143 12.63 1.62 0.20
CA CYS A 143 12.48 2.19 -1.13
C CYS A 143 12.57 1.10 -2.20
N PHE A 144 11.67 1.20 -3.18
CA PHE A 144 11.74 0.43 -4.42
C PHE A 144 12.27 1.34 -5.52
N ASN A 145 13.31 0.90 -6.22
CA ASN A 145 13.89 1.66 -7.33
C ASN A 145 13.81 0.82 -8.60
N SER A 146 12.94 1.21 -9.52
CA SER A 146 12.72 0.45 -10.74
C SER A 146 13.92 0.45 -11.69
N THR A 147 14.78 1.47 -11.59
CA THR A 147 15.98 1.53 -12.45
C THR A 147 17.03 0.50 -12.02
N ASP A 148 17.12 0.22 -10.72
CA ASP A 148 18.07 -0.76 -10.17
C ASP A 148 17.59 -2.19 -10.40
N ASN A 149 16.28 -2.41 -10.26
CA ASN A 149 15.69 -3.74 -10.30
C ASN A 149 15.20 -4.15 -11.69
N GLY A 150 15.21 -3.22 -12.63
CA GLY A 150 14.79 -3.47 -14.00
C GLY A 150 13.30 -3.67 -14.15
N GLN A 151 12.81 -4.86 -13.89
CA GLN A 151 11.41 -5.20 -14.10
C GLN A 151 10.81 -5.87 -12.88
N LEU A 152 9.51 -5.61 -12.67
CA LEU A 152 8.74 -6.39 -11.73
C LEU A 152 8.44 -7.75 -12.34
N THR A 153 8.67 -8.80 -11.55
CA THR A 153 8.24 -10.13 -11.99
C THR A 153 6.72 -10.21 -11.90
N THR A 154 6.13 -10.86 -12.90
CA THR A 154 4.69 -11.10 -12.84
C THR A 154 4.41 -12.22 -11.85
N ASP A 155 3.31 -12.06 -11.14
CA ASP A 155 2.84 -13.09 -10.22
C ASP A 155 1.92 -14.01 -11.00
N ASN A 156 2.31 -15.22 -11.14
CA ASN A 156 1.53 -16.22 -11.87
C ASN A 156 0.70 -17.05 -10.91
#